data_bed85e12ba56f8b5c45aac1e149ab5b1
#
_entry.id   bed85e12ba56f8b5c45aac1e149ab5b1
#
_cell.length_a   1.000
_cell.length_b   1.000
_cell.length_c   1.000
_cell.angle_alpha   90.00
_cell.angle_beta   90.00
_cell.angle_gamma   90.00
#
_symmetry.space_group_name_H-M   'P 1'
#
loop_
_entity.id
_entity.type
_entity.pdbx_description
1 polymer ?
#
loop_
_entity_poly.entity_id
_entity_poly.type
_entity_poly.pdbx_seq_one_letter_code
_entity_poly.pdbx_strand_id
1 'polypeptide(L)'
;MLKKLVVFLFLISAFNLLEAHNILTPLFSQPLQINPKAAYQNQQLVLTGLSGSGKLEVYSIIGNKIKEINIQELDNLKLYLELDAKKMFVLRITSSTDIHTFKIITP
;
A
#
# COMPACT_ATOMS: atom_id res chain seq x y z
N MET A 1 -54.70 -10.76 31.23
CA MET A 1 -53.69 -11.73 30.81
C MET A 1 -53.25 -11.58 29.36
N LEU A 2 -54.13 -11.34 28.43
CA LEU A 2 -53.76 -11.14 27.02
C LEU A 2 -52.91 -9.92 26.74
N LYS A 3 -53.07 -8.83 27.49
CA LYS A 3 -52.30 -7.59 27.30
C LYS A 3 -50.82 -7.74 27.68
N LYS A 4 -50.51 -8.54 28.69
CA LYS A 4 -49.12 -8.80 29.11
C LYS A 4 -48.37 -9.70 28.13
N LEU A 5 -49.05 -10.60 27.46
CA LEU A 5 -48.47 -11.50 26.48
C LEU A 5 -48.11 -10.78 25.17
N VAL A 6 -48.93 -9.82 24.75
CA VAL A 6 -48.68 -9.01 23.55
C VAL A 6 -47.50 -8.06 23.75
N VAL A 7 -47.38 -7.46 24.94
CA VAL A 7 -46.22 -6.61 25.27
C VAL A 7 -44.93 -7.41 25.31
N PHE A 8 -44.94 -8.63 25.78
CA PHE A 8 -43.79 -9.52 25.84
C PHE A 8 -43.33 -9.93 24.44
N LEU A 9 -44.25 -10.23 23.54
CA LEU A 9 -43.93 -10.52 22.13
C LEU A 9 -43.38 -9.32 21.40
N PHE A 10 -43.79 -8.11 21.72
CA PHE A 10 -43.30 -6.88 21.13
C PHE A 10 -41.86 -6.58 21.56
N LEU A 11 -41.52 -6.88 22.81
CA LEU A 11 -40.16 -6.73 23.34
C LEU A 11 -39.17 -7.69 22.68
N ILE A 12 -39.57 -8.93 22.38
CA ILE A 12 -38.71 -9.93 21.71
C ILE A 12 -38.46 -9.54 20.27
N SER A 13 -39.40 -8.96 19.54
CA SER A 13 -39.20 -8.54 18.16
C SER A 13 -38.29 -7.31 18.04
N ALA A 14 -38.30 -6.42 19.03
CA ALA A 14 -37.41 -5.28 19.08
C ALA A 14 -35.92 -5.69 19.35
N PHE A 15 -35.72 -6.77 20.08
CA PHE A 15 -34.42 -7.30 20.41
C PHE A 15 -33.69 -7.90 19.16
N ASN A 16 -34.47 -8.52 18.27
CA ASN A 16 -33.91 -9.11 17.05
C ASN A 16 -33.45 -8.06 16.02
N LEU A 17 -34.01 -6.88 16.02
CA LEU A 17 -33.64 -5.80 15.16
C LEU A 17 -32.29 -5.16 15.55
N LEU A 18 -31.88 -5.20 16.82
CA LEU A 18 -30.62 -4.67 17.32
C LEU A 18 -29.42 -5.55 16.97
N GLU A 19 -29.61 -6.86 16.88
CA GLU A 19 -28.53 -7.78 16.51
C GLU A 19 -28.11 -7.66 15.02
N ALA A 20 -29.04 -7.35 14.13
CA ALA A 20 -28.78 -7.20 12.71
C ALA A 20 -27.94 -5.96 12.40
N HIS A 21 -27.90 -4.96 13.27
CA HIS A 21 -27.15 -3.73 13.05
C HIS A 21 -25.65 -3.89 13.34
N ASN A 22 -25.25 -4.83 14.19
CA ASN A 22 -23.85 -5.02 14.58
C ASN A 22 -23.04 -5.84 13.58
N ILE A 23 -23.65 -6.53 12.63
CA ILE A 23 -22.99 -7.41 11.67
C ILE A 23 -22.44 -6.63 10.47
N LEU A 24 -23.00 -5.46 10.15
CA LEU A 24 -22.62 -4.66 8.98
C LEU A 24 -21.41 -3.74 9.22
N THR A 25 -21.10 -3.38 10.47
CA THR A 25 -20.03 -2.44 10.80
C THR A 25 -18.61 -2.97 10.55
N PRO A 26 -18.26 -4.25 10.78
CA PRO A 26 -16.89 -4.74 10.55
C PRO A 26 -16.50 -4.87 9.08
N LEU A 27 -17.46 -4.96 8.17
CA LEU A 27 -17.17 -5.15 6.74
C LEU A 27 -16.67 -3.88 6.04
N PHE A 28 -16.96 -2.70 6.60
CA PHE A 28 -16.56 -1.42 6.02
C PHE A 28 -15.30 -0.81 6.65
N SER A 29 -14.72 -1.45 7.66
CA SER A 29 -13.60 -0.92 8.41
C SER A 29 -12.25 -1.55 8.04
N GLN A 30 -12.17 -2.34 6.97
CA GLN A 30 -10.89 -2.89 6.51
C GLN A 30 -10.08 -1.80 5.80
N PRO A 31 -8.86 -1.48 6.29
CA PRO A 31 -8.02 -0.51 5.61
C PRO A 31 -7.57 -1.04 4.26
N LEU A 32 -7.59 -0.17 3.25
CA LEU A 32 -7.00 -0.45 1.95
C LEU A 32 -5.49 -0.60 2.13
N GLN A 33 -4.96 -1.80 1.92
CA GLN A 33 -3.52 -2.03 1.92
C GLN A 33 -2.96 -1.73 0.53
N ILE A 34 -2.18 -0.66 0.43
CA ILE A 34 -1.45 -0.33 -0.78
C ILE A 34 -0.03 -0.86 -0.60
N ASN A 35 0.35 -1.86 -1.41
CA ASN A 35 1.69 -2.40 -1.39
C ASN A 35 2.56 -1.66 -2.39
N PRO A 36 3.68 -1.04 -1.97
CA PRO A 36 4.60 -0.40 -2.89
C PRO A 36 5.22 -1.41 -3.86
N LYS A 37 5.37 -1.01 -5.11
CA LYS A 37 5.97 -1.85 -6.16
C LYS A 37 6.93 -1.04 -7.01
N ALA A 38 7.99 -1.70 -7.47
CA ALA A 38 8.95 -1.16 -8.41
C ALA A 38 9.06 -2.07 -9.62
N ALA A 39 9.04 -1.48 -10.82
CA ALA A 39 9.24 -2.20 -12.06
C ALA A 39 10.24 -1.44 -12.93
N TYR A 40 11.09 -2.17 -13.62
CA TYR A 40 12.09 -1.59 -14.52
C TYR A 40 12.02 -2.26 -15.88
N GLN A 41 11.79 -1.46 -16.90
CA GLN A 41 11.72 -1.94 -18.29
C GLN A 41 12.02 -0.80 -19.25
N ASN A 42 12.75 -1.09 -20.33
CA ASN A 42 13.10 -0.10 -21.36
C ASN A 42 13.76 1.15 -20.80
N GLN A 43 14.68 0.98 -19.85
CA GLN A 43 15.40 2.06 -19.16
C GLN A 43 14.47 3.02 -18.40
N GLN A 44 13.29 2.55 -18.05
CA GLN A 44 12.33 3.32 -17.28
C GLN A 44 12.00 2.61 -15.97
N LEU A 45 12.18 3.32 -14.87
CA LEU A 45 11.76 2.87 -13.54
C LEU A 45 10.36 3.40 -13.25
N VAL A 46 9.46 2.49 -12.87
CA VAL A 46 8.10 2.82 -12.46
C VAL A 46 7.91 2.42 -11.01
N LEU A 47 7.55 3.38 -10.18
CA LEU A 47 7.24 3.16 -8.77
C LEU A 47 5.75 3.41 -8.53
N THR A 48 5.10 2.48 -7.86
CA THR A 48 3.68 2.60 -7.49
C THR A 48 3.51 2.33 -5.99
N GLY A 49 2.48 2.93 -5.40
CA GLY A 49 2.16 2.73 -3.99
C GLY A 49 2.97 3.60 -3.02
N LEU A 50 3.70 4.58 -3.53
CA LEU A 50 4.45 5.55 -2.74
C LEU A 50 3.88 6.95 -2.95
N SER A 51 4.09 7.84 -1.99
CA SER A 51 3.63 9.23 -2.06
C SER A 51 4.60 10.17 -1.37
N GLY A 52 4.45 11.46 -1.70
CA GLY A 52 5.28 12.52 -1.14
C GLY A 52 6.66 12.62 -1.75
N SER A 53 7.53 13.38 -1.13
CA SER A 53 8.91 13.57 -1.55
C SER A 53 9.83 12.51 -0.95
N GLY A 54 10.96 12.25 -1.59
CA GLY A 54 11.92 11.29 -1.11
C GLY A 54 13.21 11.31 -1.89
N LYS A 55 14.07 10.33 -1.58
CA LYS A 55 15.35 10.13 -2.20
C LYS A 55 15.44 8.71 -2.73
N LEU A 56 15.82 8.56 -3.98
CA LEU A 56 16.09 7.28 -4.61
C LEU A 56 17.58 7.04 -4.65
N GLU A 57 18.03 5.91 -4.11
CA GLU A 57 19.40 5.44 -4.17
C GLU A 57 19.45 4.12 -4.91
N VAL A 58 20.36 3.99 -5.85
CA VAL A 58 20.57 2.76 -6.61
C VAL A 58 21.92 2.16 -6.21
N TYR A 59 21.88 0.90 -5.78
CA TYR A 59 23.08 0.17 -5.37
C TYR A 59 23.30 -1.03 -6.28
N SER A 60 24.58 -1.34 -6.53
CA SER A 60 24.95 -2.62 -7.12
C SER A 60 24.74 -3.74 -6.12
N ILE A 61 24.76 -4.98 -6.60
CA ILE A 61 24.57 -6.17 -5.75
C ILE A 61 25.67 -6.29 -4.67
N ILE A 62 26.84 -5.76 -4.90
CA ILE A 62 27.96 -5.75 -3.94
C ILE A 62 27.91 -4.57 -2.97
N GLY A 63 26.89 -3.71 -3.05
CA GLY A 63 26.65 -2.63 -2.10
C GLY A 63 27.22 -1.28 -2.48
N ASN A 64 27.73 -1.08 -3.69
CA ASN A 64 28.22 0.20 -4.16
C ASN A 64 27.06 1.09 -4.61
N LYS A 65 27.01 2.32 -4.11
CA LYS A 65 26.03 3.29 -4.58
C LYS A 65 26.42 3.77 -5.98
N ILE A 66 25.52 3.55 -6.93
CA ILE A 66 25.71 3.92 -8.33
C ILE A 66 25.09 5.27 -8.62
N LYS A 67 23.92 5.55 -8.03
CA LYS A 67 23.15 6.75 -8.35
C LYS A 67 22.30 7.18 -7.15
N GLU A 68 22.09 8.50 -7.04
CA GLU A 68 21.24 9.09 -6.02
C GLU A 68 20.46 10.23 -6.67
N ILE A 69 19.15 10.22 -6.49
CA ILE A 69 18.24 11.19 -7.10
C ILE A 69 17.25 11.67 -6.04
N ASN A 70 17.13 12.98 -5.89
CA ASN A 70 16.08 13.57 -5.08
C ASN A 70 14.79 13.66 -5.90
N ILE A 71 13.69 13.23 -5.31
CA ILE A 71 12.40 13.15 -5.98
C ILE A 71 11.39 13.98 -5.22
N GLN A 72 10.73 14.91 -5.91
CA GLN A 72 9.72 15.78 -5.29
C GLN A 72 8.37 15.08 -5.12
N GLU A 73 8.00 14.18 -6.04
CA GLU A 73 6.73 13.47 -6.01
C GLU A 73 6.94 12.00 -6.36
N LEU A 74 6.71 11.13 -5.38
CA LEU A 74 6.86 9.68 -5.53
C LEU A 74 5.61 9.00 -6.08
N ASP A 75 4.48 9.70 -6.10
CA ASP A 75 3.21 9.13 -6.53
C ASP A 75 3.24 8.77 -8.01
N ASN A 76 3.07 7.51 -8.30
CA ASN A 76 3.11 6.95 -9.66
C ASN A 76 4.32 7.43 -10.46
N LEU A 77 5.49 7.40 -9.85
CA LEU A 77 6.71 7.92 -10.44
C LEU A 77 7.14 7.09 -11.66
N LYS A 78 7.42 7.79 -12.76
CA LYS A 78 8.07 7.24 -13.93
C LYS A 78 9.36 8.00 -14.16
N LEU A 79 10.48 7.30 -14.12
CA LEU A 79 11.80 7.91 -14.17
C LEU A 79 12.67 7.17 -15.19
N TYR A 80 13.27 7.93 -16.09
CA TYR A 80 14.30 7.38 -16.97
C TYR A 80 15.57 7.11 -16.16
N LEU A 81 16.02 5.87 -16.19
CA LEU A 81 17.16 5.42 -15.41
C LEU A 81 17.98 4.45 -16.26
N GLU A 82 19.15 4.87 -16.68
CA GLU A 82 20.03 4.03 -17.49
C GLU A 82 20.86 3.13 -16.58
N LEU A 83 20.60 1.83 -16.63
CA LEU A 83 21.30 0.81 -15.88
C LEU A 83 21.84 -0.26 -16.84
N ASP A 84 22.97 -0.86 -16.47
CA ASP A 84 23.55 -1.97 -17.23
C ASP A 84 22.58 -3.13 -17.39
N ALA A 85 22.55 -3.74 -18.57
CA ALA A 85 21.65 -4.84 -18.87
C ALA A 85 22.08 -6.13 -18.15
N LYS A 86 21.10 -7.01 -17.90
CA LYS A 86 21.29 -8.35 -17.35
C LYS A 86 22.02 -8.34 -16.00
N LYS A 87 21.70 -7.36 -15.16
CA LYS A 87 22.26 -7.23 -13.81
C LYS A 87 21.15 -7.03 -12.78
N MET A 88 21.49 -7.30 -11.54
CA MET A 88 20.61 -7.05 -10.41
C MET A 88 21.05 -5.79 -9.67
N PHE A 89 20.09 -4.95 -9.33
CA PHE A 89 20.31 -3.73 -8.56
C PHE A 89 19.39 -3.70 -7.38
N VAL A 90 19.79 -2.99 -6.33
CA VAL A 90 18.97 -2.72 -5.17
C VAL A 90 18.59 -1.24 -5.17
N LEU A 91 17.30 -0.98 -5.11
CA LEU A 91 16.76 0.37 -5.01
C LEU A 91 16.39 0.64 -3.56
N ARG A 92 16.84 1.74 -3.03
CA ARG A 92 16.44 2.21 -1.70
C ARG A 92 15.74 3.55 -1.85
N ILE A 93 14.49 3.61 -1.39
CA ILE A 93 13.70 4.82 -1.45
C ILE A 93 13.43 5.28 -0.03
N THR A 94 13.95 6.44 0.32
CA THR A 94 13.75 7.05 1.62
C THR A 94 12.75 8.19 1.47
N SER A 95 11.57 8.03 2.07
CA SER A 95 10.58 9.10 2.16
C SER A 95 10.63 9.74 3.55
N SER A 96 9.81 10.74 3.78
CA SER A 96 9.73 11.40 5.09
C SER A 96 9.27 10.48 6.22
N THR A 97 8.56 9.40 5.88
CA THR A 97 7.94 8.50 6.86
C THR A 97 8.56 7.10 6.86
N ASP A 98 9.04 6.60 5.72
CA ASP A 98 9.44 5.21 5.57
C ASP A 98 10.66 5.04 4.67
N ILE A 99 11.29 3.87 4.78
CA ILE A 99 12.34 3.41 3.89
C ILE A 99 11.86 2.14 3.20
N HIS A 100 11.89 2.14 1.87
CA HIS A 100 11.52 0.98 1.07
C HIS A 100 12.71 0.49 0.27
N THR A 101 12.88 -0.83 0.21
CA THR A 101 13.96 -1.48 -0.53
C THR A 101 13.36 -2.42 -1.55
N PHE A 102 13.78 -2.30 -2.80
CA PHE A 102 13.34 -3.15 -3.90
C PHE A 102 14.53 -3.74 -4.61
N LYS A 103 14.35 -4.94 -5.13
CA LYS A 103 15.31 -5.62 -5.98
C LYS A 103 14.80 -5.57 -7.41
N ILE A 104 15.62 -5.11 -8.35
CA ILE A 104 15.28 -5.11 -9.77
C ILE A 104 16.31 -5.89 -10.56
N ILE A 105 15.86 -6.53 -11.63
CA ILE A 105 16.71 -7.24 -12.57
C ILE A 105 16.51 -6.57 -13.93
N THR A 106 17.61 -6.11 -14.52
CA THR A 106 17.55 -5.48 -15.83
C THR A 106 17.47 -6.54 -16.93
N PRO A 107 16.62 -6.36 -17.93
CA PRO A 107 16.49 -7.30 -19.02
C PRO A 107 17.71 -7.32 -19.98
#